data_56cc6101ad1f909ff739c1fd13efff37
#
_entry.id   56cc6101ad1f909ff739c1fd13efff37
#
_cell.length_a   1.000
_cell.length_b   1.000
_cell.length_c   1.000
_cell.angle_alpha   90.00
_cell.angle_beta   90.00
_cell.angle_gamma   90.00
#
_symmetry.space_group_name_H-M   'P 1'
#
loop_
_entity.id
_entity.type
_entity.pdbx_description
1 polymer ?
#
loop_
_entity_poly.entity_id
_entity_poly.type
_entity_poly.pdbx_seq_one_letter_code
_entity_poly.pdbx_strand_id
1 'polypeptide(L)'
;FLTVGLHHTLLRMLKTLRILEPPLIRSEYLQHYVGHGNAINELKFHPRDPNLLLSVSKDHALRLWNIQTDTLVAIFGGVEGHRDEVLSADYDLLGEKIMSCGMDHSLKLWRINSKRMMNAIKESYDYNPNKTNRPFISQKIHFPDFSTRDIHRNYVDCVRWLGDLILSKSGRAILHSHQQCMRDPVSPNLRQHLSCENAIVCWKPGKMEDDIDKIKPSESNVTILGRFDYSQCDIWYMRFSMDFWQKMLALGNQVGKLYVWDLEVEDPHKAKCTTLTHHKCGAAIRQTSFSRDSSILIAVCDDASIWRWDRLR
;
A
#
# COMPACT_ATOMS: atom_id res chain seq x y z
N PHE A 1 -9.41 -7.74 -19.04
CA PHE A 1 -9.76 -6.33 -18.81
C PHE A 1 -9.09 -5.90 -17.52
N LEU A 2 -8.02 -5.10 -17.62
CA LEU A 2 -7.44 -4.34 -16.52
C LEU A 2 -8.40 -3.19 -16.19
N THR A 3 -9.54 -3.49 -15.60
CA THR A 3 -10.31 -2.45 -14.94
C THR A 3 -9.55 -2.14 -13.66
N VAL A 4 -8.68 -1.13 -13.72
CA VAL A 4 -8.24 -0.46 -12.51
C VAL A 4 -9.53 -0.07 -11.79
N GLY A 5 -9.79 -0.66 -10.65
CA GLY A 5 -10.84 -0.21 -9.73
C GLY A 5 -10.45 1.13 -9.11
N LEU A 6 -9.86 1.99 -9.93
CA LEU A 6 -9.82 3.41 -9.72
C LEU A 6 -11.29 3.83 -9.82
N HIS A 7 -11.85 4.13 -8.68
CA HIS A 7 -13.15 4.76 -8.55
C HIS A 7 -13.40 5.66 -9.76
N HIS A 8 -14.59 5.60 -10.34
CA HIS A 8 -15.08 6.42 -11.45
C HIS A 8 -14.66 7.91 -11.36
N THR A 9 -14.33 8.36 -10.17
CA THR A 9 -13.84 9.69 -9.81
C THR A 9 -12.45 10.00 -10.38
N LEU A 10 -11.49 9.06 -10.36
CA LEU A 10 -10.14 9.32 -10.87
C LEU A 10 -10.12 9.39 -12.41
N LEU A 11 -10.93 8.58 -13.07
CA LEU A 11 -11.11 8.63 -14.54
C LEU A 11 -11.83 9.92 -14.99
N ARG A 12 -12.74 10.45 -14.18
CA ARG A 12 -13.34 11.80 -14.42
C ARG A 12 -12.30 12.90 -14.19
N MET A 13 -11.43 12.78 -13.18
CA MET A 13 -10.38 13.77 -12.87
C MET A 13 -9.35 13.88 -13.98
N LEU A 14 -8.90 12.79 -14.59
CA LEU A 14 -7.98 12.82 -15.73
C LEU A 14 -8.59 13.52 -16.97
N LYS A 15 -9.91 13.56 -17.08
CA LYS A 15 -10.60 14.34 -18.13
C LYS A 15 -10.76 15.81 -17.80
N THR A 16 -10.69 16.20 -16.53
CA THR A 16 -10.93 17.59 -16.07
C THR A 16 -9.64 18.36 -15.80
N LEU A 17 -8.50 17.69 -15.61
CA LEU A 17 -7.17 18.30 -15.45
C LEU A 17 -6.57 18.74 -16.81
N ARG A 18 -7.35 19.46 -17.64
CA ARG A 18 -6.82 20.33 -18.69
C ARG A 18 -6.31 21.63 -18.04
N ILE A 19 -5.30 21.55 -17.21
CA ILE A 19 -4.62 22.72 -16.69
C ILE A 19 -3.16 22.60 -17.08
N LEU A 20 -2.78 23.51 -18.01
CA LEU A 20 -1.46 23.76 -18.55
C LEU A 20 -0.94 22.64 -19.48
N GLU A 21 -0.95 22.92 -20.74
CA GLU A 21 -0.31 22.13 -21.77
C GLU A 21 1.19 22.03 -21.50
N PRO A 22 1.69 20.87 -21.08
CA PRO A 22 3.03 20.48 -21.44
C PRO A 22 2.99 20.02 -22.89
N PRO A 23 4.07 20.11 -23.66
CA PRO A 23 4.08 19.74 -25.05
C PRO A 23 3.55 18.32 -25.21
N LEU A 24 2.40 18.21 -25.89
CA LEU A 24 1.82 17.03 -26.53
C LEU A 24 2.22 15.68 -25.89
N ILE A 25 1.63 15.35 -24.75
CA ILE A 25 1.43 13.94 -24.43
C ILE A 25 0.30 13.49 -25.37
N ARG A 26 0.67 12.91 -26.50
CA ARG A 26 -0.27 12.10 -27.28
C ARG A 26 -0.72 11.00 -26.36
N SER A 27 -1.96 10.97 -25.95
CA SER A 27 -2.60 9.88 -25.22
C SER A 27 -2.84 8.72 -26.23
N GLU A 28 -1.75 8.10 -26.66
CA GLU A 28 -1.82 6.86 -27.39
C GLU A 28 -1.93 5.74 -26.36
N TYR A 29 -2.94 4.89 -26.51
CA TYR A 29 -3.03 3.63 -25.83
C TYR A 29 -1.85 2.77 -26.29
N LEU A 30 -0.91 2.51 -25.36
CA LEU A 30 0.33 1.81 -25.72
C LEU A 30 0.22 0.31 -25.48
N GLN A 31 -0.30 -0.12 -24.33
CA GLN A 31 -0.31 -1.52 -23.96
C GLN A 31 -1.42 -1.90 -22.97
N HIS A 32 -1.86 -3.14 -23.04
CA HIS A 32 -2.86 -3.74 -22.16
C HIS A 32 -2.31 -5.01 -21.52
N TYR A 33 -2.15 -4.98 -20.21
CA TYR A 33 -1.66 -6.10 -19.45
C TYR A 33 -2.83 -6.99 -19.00
N VAL A 34 -2.86 -8.23 -19.47
CA VAL A 34 -3.90 -9.21 -19.14
C VAL A 34 -3.32 -10.26 -18.23
N GLY A 35 -4.06 -10.61 -17.17
CA GLY A 35 -3.61 -11.67 -16.28
C GLY A 35 -4.42 -11.80 -15.01
N HIS A 36 -4.70 -10.72 -14.30
CA HIS A 36 -5.52 -10.78 -13.09
C HIS A 36 -6.93 -11.29 -13.38
N GLY A 37 -7.45 -12.13 -12.47
CA GLY A 37 -8.78 -12.71 -12.56
C GLY A 37 -9.89 -11.79 -12.04
N ASN A 38 -9.54 -10.66 -11.44
CA ASN A 38 -10.48 -9.71 -10.86
C ASN A 38 -9.91 -8.29 -10.85
N ALA A 39 -10.66 -7.31 -10.31
CA ALA A 39 -10.29 -5.90 -10.26
C ALA A 39 -8.94 -5.68 -9.57
N ILE A 40 -8.22 -4.66 -10.02
CA ILE A 40 -6.94 -4.23 -9.44
C ILE A 40 -7.20 -3.13 -8.43
N ASN A 41 -6.69 -3.30 -7.22
CA ASN A 41 -6.86 -2.38 -6.10
C ASN A 41 -5.75 -1.32 -6.02
N GLU A 42 -4.52 -1.67 -6.36
CA GLU A 42 -3.38 -0.73 -6.33
C GLU A 42 -2.30 -1.10 -7.36
N LEU A 43 -1.57 -0.08 -7.79
CA LEU A 43 -0.38 -0.18 -8.64
C LEU A 43 0.78 0.52 -7.96
N LYS A 44 1.98 -0.06 -8.04
CA LYS A 44 3.22 0.52 -7.51
C LYS A 44 4.37 0.33 -8.49
N PHE A 45 5.04 1.41 -8.82
CA PHE A 45 6.32 1.31 -9.52
C PHE A 45 7.42 0.91 -8.54
N HIS A 46 8.36 0.12 -9.02
CA HIS A 46 9.55 -0.21 -8.28
C HIS A 46 10.41 1.05 -8.07
N PRO A 47 10.95 1.29 -6.86
CA PRO A 47 11.59 2.57 -6.53
C PRO A 47 12.87 2.87 -7.31
N ARG A 48 13.58 1.84 -7.79
CA ARG A 48 14.85 1.97 -8.51
C ARG A 48 14.78 1.56 -9.99
N ASP A 49 13.74 0.85 -10.37
CA ASP A 49 13.58 0.34 -11.74
C ASP A 49 12.19 0.75 -12.27
N PRO A 50 12.12 1.82 -13.08
CA PRO A 50 10.83 2.34 -13.57
C PRO A 50 10.10 1.39 -14.53
N ASN A 51 10.76 0.33 -14.99
CA ASN A 51 10.15 -0.67 -15.87
C ASN A 51 9.47 -1.80 -15.10
N LEU A 52 9.66 -1.89 -13.79
CA LEU A 52 9.00 -2.88 -12.96
C LEU A 52 7.75 -2.29 -12.29
N LEU A 53 6.60 -2.88 -12.57
CA LEU A 53 5.30 -2.49 -12.05
C LEU A 53 4.71 -3.63 -11.22
N LEU A 54 4.30 -3.32 -9.99
CA LEU A 54 3.55 -4.22 -9.12
C LEU A 54 2.07 -3.88 -9.21
N SER A 55 1.23 -4.90 -9.35
CA SER A 55 -0.23 -4.79 -9.24
C SER A 55 -0.75 -5.69 -8.13
N VAL A 56 -1.75 -5.23 -7.38
CA VAL A 56 -2.46 -6.02 -6.36
C VAL A 56 -3.94 -6.09 -6.70
N SER A 57 -4.56 -7.25 -6.45
CA SER A 57 -5.88 -7.51 -6.99
C SER A 57 -6.81 -8.24 -5.99
N LYS A 58 -8.09 -8.12 -6.27
CA LYS A 58 -9.17 -8.91 -5.68
C LYS A 58 -9.08 -10.41 -6.00
N ASP A 59 -8.21 -10.83 -6.92
CA ASP A 59 -7.96 -12.24 -7.22
C ASP A 59 -7.00 -12.91 -6.21
N HIS A 60 -6.74 -12.26 -5.08
CA HIS A 60 -5.88 -12.68 -3.97
C HIS A 60 -4.39 -12.72 -4.30
N ALA A 61 -3.99 -12.17 -5.44
CA ALA A 61 -2.61 -12.20 -5.91
C ALA A 61 -2.00 -10.81 -6.10
N LEU A 62 -0.66 -10.78 -6.00
CA LEU A 62 0.14 -9.68 -6.51
C LEU A 62 0.85 -10.15 -7.79
N ARG A 63 1.11 -9.24 -8.72
CA ARG A 63 1.84 -9.53 -9.96
C ARG A 63 2.90 -8.49 -10.20
N LEU A 64 4.08 -8.97 -10.57
CA LEU A 64 5.21 -8.14 -10.98
C LEU A 64 5.34 -8.20 -12.50
N TRP A 65 5.31 -7.05 -13.14
CA TRP A 65 5.37 -6.88 -14.59
C TRP A 65 6.63 -6.14 -14.98
N ASN A 66 7.23 -6.54 -16.10
CA ASN A 66 8.20 -5.72 -16.81
C ASN A 66 7.46 -5.00 -17.93
N ILE A 67 7.31 -3.68 -17.82
CA ILE A 67 6.56 -2.86 -18.77
C ILE A 67 7.38 -2.50 -20.02
N GLN A 68 8.68 -2.74 -20.01
CA GLN A 68 9.52 -2.54 -21.20
C GLN A 68 9.34 -3.68 -22.21
N THR A 69 9.14 -4.90 -21.72
CA THR A 69 9.05 -6.11 -22.53
C THR A 69 7.67 -6.77 -22.50
N ASP A 70 6.72 -6.12 -21.82
CA ASP A 70 5.33 -6.58 -21.66
C ASP A 70 5.22 -7.98 -21.04
N THR A 71 6.15 -8.33 -20.13
CA THR A 71 6.21 -9.65 -19.53
C THR A 71 5.68 -9.66 -18.10
N LEU A 72 4.96 -10.74 -17.75
CA LEU A 72 4.61 -11.05 -16.37
C LEU A 72 5.79 -11.80 -15.73
N VAL A 73 6.55 -11.10 -14.88
CA VAL A 73 7.76 -11.64 -14.26
C VAL A 73 7.43 -12.64 -13.15
N ALA A 74 6.52 -12.25 -12.25
CA ALA A 74 6.16 -13.10 -11.11
C ALA A 74 4.71 -12.91 -10.66
N ILE A 75 4.19 -13.97 -10.01
CA ILE A 75 2.90 -14.00 -9.33
C ILE A 75 3.16 -14.40 -7.88
N PHE A 76 2.75 -13.55 -6.93
CA PHE A 76 2.82 -13.81 -5.50
C PHE A 76 1.42 -14.15 -5.00
N GLY A 77 1.25 -15.36 -4.49
CA GLY A 77 -0.05 -15.87 -4.05
C GLY A 77 -0.15 -17.40 -4.18
N GLY A 78 -1.29 -17.95 -3.85
CA GLY A 78 -1.52 -19.39 -3.85
C GLY A 78 -1.58 -19.95 -2.43
N VAL A 79 -0.94 -21.11 -2.17
CA VAL A 79 -1.17 -21.92 -0.96
C VAL A 79 -1.02 -21.15 0.35
N GLU A 80 0.02 -20.33 0.51
CA GLU A 80 0.26 -19.48 1.69
C GLU A 80 0.14 -17.99 1.35
N GLY A 81 -0.39 -17.66 0.17
CA GLY A 81 -0.72 -16.30 -0.23
C GLY A 81 -1.88 -15.70 0.57
N HIS A 82 -2.33 -14.54 0.13
CA HIS A 82 -3.55 -13.96 0.69
C HIS A 82 -4.76 -14.87 0.44
N ARG A 83 -5.65 -14.92 1.42
CA ARG A 83 -6.87 -15.75 1.41
C ARG A 83 -8.11 -14.97 0.99
N ASP A 84 -7.95 -13.67 0.77
CA ASP A 84 -8.98 -12.74 0.35
C ASP A 84 -8.35 -11.62 -0.46
N GLU A 85 -9.13 -10.60 -0.87
CA GLU A 85 -8.68 -9.47 -1.68
C GLU A 85 -7.41 -8.83 -1.14
N VAL A 86 -6.40 -8.65 -2.00
CA VAL A 86 -5.21 -7.85 -1.68
C VAL A 86 -5.56 -6.38 -1.90
N LEU A 87 -5.48 -5.58 -0.85
CA LEU A 87 -5.94 -4.19 -0.88
C LEU A 87 -4.81 -3.20 -1.15
N SER A 88 -3.63 -3.46 -0.62
CA SER A 88 -2.48 -2.57 -0.78
C SER A 88 -1.17 -3.33 -0.72
N ALA A 89 -0.14 -2.77 -1.35
CA ALA A 89 1.23 -3.20 -1.22
C ALA A 89 2.18 -2.04 -1.42
N ASP A 90 3.40 -2.19 -0.89
CA ASP A 90 4.46 -1.20 -1.06
C ASP A 90 5.82 -1.86 -1.12
N TYR A 91 6.77 -1.22 -1.83
CA TYR A 91 8.16 -1.60 -1.85
C TYR A 91 8.93 -0.94 -0.72
N ASP A 92 9.98 -1.61 -0.24
CA ASP A 92 11.02 -0.95 0.55
C ASP A 92 11.82 0.02 -0.33
N LEU A 93 12.66 0.85 0.27
CA LEU A 93 13.46 1.86 -0.44
C LEU A 93 14.43 1.27 -1.46
N LEU A 94 14.88 0.05 -1.24
CA LEU A 94 15.79 -0.63 -2.15
C LEU A 94 15.07 -1.33 -3.30
N GLY A 95 13.78 -1.57 -3.16
CA GLY A 95 12.99 -2.38 -4.09
C GLY A 95 13.25 -3.87 -3.95
N GLU A 96 13.78 -4.31 -2.84
CA GLU A 96 14.14 -5.71 -2.59
C GLU A 96 13.06 -6.51 -1.89
N LYS A 97 12.13 -5.80 -1.25
CA LYS A 97 11.06 -6.36 -0.44
C LYS A 97 9.72 -5.70 -0.78
N ILE A 98 8.67 -6.49 -0.74
CA ILE A 98 7.29 -6.04 -0.88
C ILE A 98 6.56 -6.40 0.40
N MET A 99 5.87 -5.42 1.02
CA MET A 99 4.88 -5.68 2.05
C MET A 99 3.50 -5.55 1.45
N SER A 100 2.64 -6.56 1.63
CA SER A 100 1.26 -6.56 1.15
C SER A 100 0.28 -6.74 2.28
N CYS A 101 -0.95 -6.28 2.09
CA CYS A 101 -2.04 -6.42 3.05
C CYS A 101 -3.39 -6.60 2.36
N GLY A 102 -4.37 -7.16 3.09
CA GLY A 102 -5.66 -7.47 2.48
C GLY A 102 -6.82 -7.66 3.44
N MET A 103 -7.94 -8.11 2.86
CA MET A 103 -9.17 -8.41 3.58
C MET A 103 -9.07 -9.65 4.48
N ASP A 104 -8.07 -10.49 4.28
CA ASP A 104 -7.77 -11.63 5.15
C ASP A 104 -7.10 -11.24 6.47
N HIS A 105 -7.01 -9.93 6.76
CA HIS A 105 -6.38 -9.32 7.94
C HIS A 105 -4.86 -9.53 8.01
N SER A 106 -4.27 -10.16 7.01
CA SER A 106 -2.85 -10.48 7.04
C SER A 106 -1.98 -9.40 6.41
N LEU A 107 -0.77 -9.30 6.92
CA LEU A 107 0.35 -8.56 6.34
C LEU A 107 1.40 -9.59 5.95
N LYS A 108 1.89 -9.52 4.70
CA LYS A 108 2.81 -10.51 4.13
C LYS A 108 4.00 -9.83 3.50
N LEU A 109 5.19 -10.34 3.84
CA LEU A 109 6.47 -9.92 3.27
C LEU A 109 6.88 -10.88 2.15
N TRP A 110 7.32 -10.31 1.03
CA TRP A 110 7.84 -11.05 -0.12
C TRP A 110 9.19 -10.48 -0.51
N ARG A 111 10.23 -11.31 -0.54
CA ARG A 111 11.56 -10.89 -1.00
C ARG A 111 11.70 -11.12 -2.50
N ILE A 112 12.11 -10.07 -3.20
CA ILE A 112 12.38 -10.14 -4.65
C ILE A 112 13.88 -10.09 -4.98
N ASN A 113 14.73 -9.92 -3.99
CA ASN A 113 16.19 -9.97 -4.12
C ASN A 113 16.76 -11.42 -4.08
N SER A 114 15.91 -12.44 -4.00
CA SER A 114 16.38 -13.82 -4.09
C SER A 114 17.02 -14.09 -5.47
N LYS A 115 18.03 -14.97 -5.51
CA LYS A 115 18.73 -15.34 -6.75
C LYS A 115 17.75 -15.76 -7.87
N ARG A 116 16.69 -16.48 -7.50
CA ARG A 116 15.65 -16.93 -8.43
C ARG A 116 14.89 -15.74 -9.02
N MET A 117 14.47 -14.79 -8.19
CA MET A 117 13.73 -13.59 -8.63
C MET A 117 14.60 -12.65 -9.46
N MET A 118 15.83 -12.40 -9.00
CA MET A 118 16.77 -11.57 -9.76
C MET A 118 17.06 -12.13 -11.15
N ASN A 119 17.20 -13.46 -11.28
CA ASN A 119 17.33 -14.11 -12.58
C ASN A 119 16.08 -13.92 -13.43
N ALA A 120 14.88 -14.11 -12.88
CA ALA A 120 13.64 -13.93 -13.62
C ALA A 120 13.44 -12.48 -14.09
N ILE A 121 13.79 -11.49 -13.25
CA ILE A 121 13.79 -10.09 -13.63
C ILE A 121 14.76 -9.85 -14.78
N LYS A 122 15.99 -10.35 -14.69
CA LYS A 122 16.99 -10.21 -15.76
C LYS A 122 16.52 -10.89 -17.07
N GLU A 123 16.04 -12.12 -16.99
CA GLU A 123 15.51 -12.87 -18.15
C GLU A 123 14.32 -12.11 -18.80
N SER A 124 13.52 -11.40 -18.02
CA SER A 124 12.43 -10.60 -18.56
C SER A 124 12.89 -9.47 -19.46
N TYR A 125 14.05 -8.86 -19.19
CA TYR A 125 14.65 -7.83 -20.04
C TYR A 125 15.21 -8.38 -21.34
N ASP A 126 15.71 -9.60 -21.30
CA ASP A 126 16.28 -10.28 -22.48
C ASP A 126 15.18 -10.93 -23.35
N TYR A 127 13.95 -11.01 -22.86
CA TYR A 127 12.84 -11.64 -23.54
C TYR A 127 12.36 -10.81 -24.73
N ASN A 128 12.27 -11.47 -25.90
CA ASN A 128 11.70 -10.86 -27.11
C ASN A 128 10.73 -11.85 -27.77
N PRO A 129 9.40 -11.54 -27.77
CA PRO A 129 8.39 -12.42 -28.35
C PRO A 129 8.57 -12.66 -29.85
N ASN A 130 9.24 -11.75 -30.57
CA ASN A 130 9.49 -11.88 -32.01
C ASN A 130 10.67 -12.82 -32.33
N LYS A 131 11.51 -13.11 -31.33
CA LYS A 131 12.68 -13.98 -31.51
C LYS A 131 12.47 -15.41 -30.97
N THR A 132 11.40 -15.63 -30.21
CA THR A 132 11.11 -16.92 -29.58
C THR A 132 9.63 -17.27 -29.72
N ASN A 133 9.34 -18.52 -30.06
CA ASN A 133 7.99 -19.05 -30.10
C ASN A 133 7.51 -19.54 -28.70
N ARG A 134 8.32 -19.38 -27.66
CA ARG A 134 7.96 -19.81 -26.31
C ARG A 134 7.50 -18.62 -25.48
N PRO A 135 6.38 -18.73 -24.75
CA PRO A 135 5.94 -17.68 -23.84
C PRO A 135 6.95 -17.52 -22.70
N PHE A 136 7.03 -16.29 -22.16
CA PHE A 136 7.81 -16.04 -20.94
C PHE A 136 7.23 -16.84 -19.77
N ILE A 137 8.10 -17.53 -19.00
CA ILE A 137 7.68 -18.35 -17.87
C ILE A 137 7.74 -17.53 -16.60
N SER A 138 6.57 -17.09 -16.13
CA SER A 138 6.43 -16.32 -14.89
C SER A 138 6.80 -17.17 -13.67
N GLN A 139 7.49 -16.57 -12.70
CA GLN A 139 7.76 -17.20 -11.41
C GLN A 139 6.49 -17.23 -10.56
N LYS A 140 6.19 -18.37 -9.94
CA LYS A 140 5.10 -18.52 -8.97
C LYS A 140 5.69 -18.59 -7.57
N ILE A 141 5.34 -17.62 -6.73
CA ILE A 141 5.81 -17.50 -5.35
C ILE A 141 4.62 -17.75 -4.42
N HIS A 142 4.59 -18.96 -3.86
CA HIS A 142 3.45 -19.42 -3.04
C HIS A 142 3.62 -19.13 -1.55
N PHE A 143 4.83 -18.89 -1.10
CA PHE A 143 5.17 -18.75 0.32
C PHE A 143 5.76 -17.36 0.55
N PRO A 144 5.13 -16.53 1.39
CA PRO A 144 5.72 -15.29 1.84
C PRO A 144 6.91 -15.57 2.77
N ASP A 145 7.86 -14.65 2.82
CA ASP A 145 9.01 -14.73 3.73
C ASP A 145 8.63 -14.41 5.19
N PHE A 146 7.51 -13.72 5.37
CA PHE A 146 6.91 -13.46 6.69
C PHE A 146 5.40 -13.23 6.52
N SER A 147 4.62 -13.62 7.52
CA SER A 147 3.18 -13.39 7.54
C SER A 147 2.68 -13.19 8.96
N THR A 148 1.87 -12.16 9.20
CA THR A 148 1.26 -11.92 10.51
C THR A 148 -0.18 -11.44 10.37
N ARG A 149 -0.99 -11.69 11.42
CA ARG A 149 -2.35 -11.15 11.65
C ARG A 149 -2.44 -10.44 12.99
N ASP A 150 -1.32 -10.25 13.68
CA ASP A 150 -1.30 -9.81 15.07
C ASP A 150 -1.31 -8.28 15.21
N ILE A 151 -1.23 -7.54 14.07
CA ILE A 151 -1.24 -6.08 14.07
C ILE A 151 -2.67 -5.51 14.06
N HIS A 152 -3.54 -6.08 13.22
CA HIS A 152 -4.89 -5.55 13.01
C HIS A 152 -5.94 -6.64 13.16
N ARG A 153 -7.11 -6.26 13.70
CA ARG A 153 -8.25 -7.17 13.87
C ARG A 153 -9.23 -7.14 12.70
N ASN A 154 -9.03 -6.25 11.77
CA ASN A 154 -9.92 -6.05 10.62
C ASN A 154 -9.11 -5.95 9.33
N TYR A 155 -9.79 -5.74 8.20
CA TYR A 155 -9.18 -5.54 6.89
C TYR A 155 -8.08 -4.49 6.93
N VAL A 156 -6.92 -4.85 6.43
CA VAL A 156 -5.79 -3.90 6.33
C VAL A 156 -5.82 -3.30 4.94
N ASP A 157 -6.19 -2.03 4.85
CA ASP A 157 -6.47 -1.36 3.58
C ASP A 157 -5.33 -0.48 3.06
N CYS A 158 -4.30 -0.26 3.87
CA CYS A 158 -3.13 0.50 3.44
C CYS A 158 -1.87 0.07 4.19
N VAL A 159 -0.77 -0.10 3.46
CA VAL A 159 0.55 -0.41 4.00
C VAL A 159 1.62 0.41 3.28
N ARG A 160 2.63 0.89 4.02
CA ARG A 160 3.80 1.61 3.50
C ARG A 160 5.05 1.26 4.29
N TRP A 161 6.19 1.32 3.63
CA TRP A 161 7.48 1.23 4.28
C TRP A 161 7.94 2.60 4.79
N LEU A 162 8.53 2.63 5.99
CA LEU A 162 9.19 3.78 6.59
C LEU A 162 10.61 3.34 6.98
N GLY A 163 11.57 3.51 6.07
CA GLY A 163 12.87 2.87 6.23
C GLY A 163 12.73 1.35 6.38
N ASP A 164 13.20 0.79 7.50
CA ASP A 164 13.04 -0.62 7.87
C ASP A 164 11.77 -0.91 8.68
N LEU A 165 10.95 0.10 8.92
CA LEU A 165 9.70 -0.02 9.65
C LEU A 165 8.53 -0.10 8.67
N ILE A 166 7.39 -0.55 9.18
CA ILE A 166 6.17 -0.69 8.41
C ILE A 166 5.08 0.16 9.07
N LEU A 167 4.40 0.94 8.25
CA LEU A 167 3.17 1.62 8.61
C LEU A 167 2.01 0.87 8.00
N SER A 168 1.02 0.51 8.79
CA SER A 168 -0.20 -0.13 8.30
C SER A 168 -1.44 0.41 8.99
N LYS A 169 -2.55 0.41 8.25
CA LYS A 169 -3.85 0.91 8.72
C LYS A 169 -4.93 -0.10 8.40
N SER A 170 -5.84 -0.30 9.35
CA SER A 170 -7.07 -1.04 9.11
C SER A 170 -8.29 -0.12 9.01
N GLY A 171 -9.30 -0.57 8.27
CA GLY A 171 -10.62 0.02 8.29
C GLY A 171 -11.40 -0.41 9.54
N ARG A 172 -12.42 0.34 9.95
CA ARG A 172 -13.34 -0.06 11.02
C ARG A 172 -14.38 -1.03 10.48
N ALA A 173 -14.62 -2.13 11.19
CA ALA A 173 -15.73 -3.01 10.86
C ALA A 173 -17.07 -2.36 11.24
N ILE A 174 -17.99 -2.26 10.29
CA ILE A 174 -19.37 -1.90 10.59
C ILE A 174 -19.98 -3.03 11.41
N LEU A 175 -20.29 -2.76 12.67
CA LEU A 175 -21.25 -3.37 13.63
C LEU A 175 -21.61 -4.87 13.61
N HIS A 176 -21.24 -5.68 12.63
CA HIS A 176 -21.54 -7.12 12.65
C HIS A 176 -20.56 -7.96 13.48
N SER A 177 -19.42 -7.40 13.88
CA SER A 177 -18.35 -8.12 14.58
C SER A 177 -18.27 -7.86 16.09
N HIS A 178 -19.06 -6.93 16.65
CA HIS A 178 -19.02 -6.67 18.10
C HIS A 178 -19.39 -7.90 18.94
N GLN A 179 -20.23 -8.82 18.44
CA GLN A 179 -20.59 -10.05 19.15
C GLN A 179 -19.52 -11.15 19.04
N GLN A 180 -18.68 -11.14 18.00
CA GLN A 180 -17.64 -12.14 17.80
C GLN A 180 -16.34 -11.78 18.53
N CYS A 181 -16.04 -10.50 18.67
CA CYS A 181 -14.84 -10.00 19.36
C CYS A 181 -14.84 -10.26 20.89
N MET A 182 -16.01 -10.56 21.48
CA MET A 182 -16.16 -10.86 22.91
C MET A 182 -15.95 -12.35 23.24
N ARG A 183 -15.81 -13.23 22.26
CA ARG A 183 -15.79 -14.69 22.49
C ARG A 183 -14.42 -15.34 22.47
N ASP A 184 -13.39 -14.64 21.97
CA ASP A 184 -12.05 -15.20 21.94
C ASP A 184 -11.28 -14.88 23.22
N PRO A 185 -10.76 -15.89 23.95
CA PRO A 185 -9.99 -15.70 25.17
C PRO A 185 -8.55 -15.26 24.83
N VAL A 186 -8.38 -13.99 24.52
CA VAL A 186 -7.06 -13.38 24.33
C VAL A 186 -6.55 -12.89 25.68
N SER A 187 -5.28 -13.17 26.00
CA SER A 187 -4.66 -12.79 27.27
C SER A 187 -4.74 -11.27 27.52
N PRO A 188 -4.89 -10.82 28.78
CA PRO A 188 -5.06 -9.42 29.12
C PRO A 188 -3.92 -8.50 28.62
N ASN A 189 -2.69 -9.02 28.55
CA ASN A 189 -1.52 -8.28 28.08
C ASN A 189 -1.53 -8.03 26.55
N LEU A 190 -2.14 -8.92 25.79
CA LEU A 190 -2.31 -8.73 24.34
C LEU A 190 -3.45 -7.74 24.01
N ARG A 191 -4.43 -7.58 24.93
CA ARG A 191 -5.56 -6.67 24.70
C ARG A 191 -5.17 -5.20 24.65
N GLN A 192 -4.13 -4.79 25.34
CA GLN A 192 -3.65 -3.39 25.35
C GLN A 192 -2.94 -3.00 24.05
N HIS A 193 -2.39 -3.98 23.30
CA HIS A 193 -1.66 -3.75 22.05
C HIS A 193 -2.51 -3.94 20.78
N LEU A 194 -3.70 -4.49 20.89
CA LEU A 194 -4.51 -4.96 19.76
C LEU A 194 -5.74 -4.09 19.44
N SER A 195 -5.77 -2.83 19.75
CA SER A 195 -6.85 -1.98 19.27
C SER A 195 -6.38 -1.12 18.11
N CYS A 196 -6.61 -1.56 16.93
CA CYS A 196 -6.15 -0.90 15.71
C CYS A 196 -7.26 -0.08 15.03
N GLU A 197 -8.31 0.21 15.75
CA GLU A 197 -9.37 1.07 15.29
C GLU A 197 -8.91 2.53 15.34
N ASN A 198 -8.95 3.21 14.17
CA ASN A 198 -8.58 4.61 14.01
C ASN A 198 -7.12 4.96 14.38
N ALA A 199 -6.18 4.07 14.04
CA ALA A 199 -4.76 4.35 14.12
C ALA A 199 -3.97 3.77 12.94
N ILE A 200 -2.95 4.49 12.50
CA ILE A 200 -1.87 3.92 11.69
C ILE A 200 -0.87 3.35 12.67
N VAL A 201 -0.53 2.07 12.52
CA VAL A 201 0.40 1.38 13.42
C VAL A 201 1.78 1.36 12.76
N CYS A 202 2.79 1.81 13.50
CA CYS A 202 4.20 1.69 13.16
C CYS A 202 4.76 0.44 13.84
N TRP A 203 5.31 -0.48 13.08
CA TRP A 203 5.75 -1.77 13.58
C TRP A 203 6.88 -2.37 12.75
N LYS A 204 7.47 -3.43 13.27
CA LYS A 204 8.56 -4.17 12.61
C LYS A 204 8.31 -5.67 12.76
N PRO A 205 8.57 -6.49 11.73
CA PRO A 205 8.67 -7.95 11.88
C PRO A 205 9.80 -8.34 12.85
N GLY A 206 9.59 -9.37 13.66
CA GLY A 206 10.57 -9.84 14.63
C GLY A 206 10.66 -8.98 15.88
N LYS A 207 11.75 -9.14 16.63
CA LYS A 207 12.12 -8.31 17.78
C LYS A 207 12.81 -7.03 17.30
N MET A 208 13.03 -6.10 18.21
CA MET A 208 13.64 -4.81 17.88
C MET A 208 15.07 -4.97 17.31
N GLU A 209 15.83 -5.91 17.84
CA GLU A 209 17.22 -6.18 17.46
C GLU A 209 17.33 -7.03 16.19
N ASP A 210 16.23 -7.67 15.77
CA ASP A 210 16.26 -8.59 14.64
C ASP A 210 16.47 -7.84 13.33
N ASP A 211 17.33 -8.38 12.49
CA ASP A 211 17.49 -7.94 11.12
C ASP A 211 16.34 -8.51 10.27
N ILE A 212 15.58 -7.62 9.63
CA ILE A 212 14.44 -8.02 8.81
C ILE A 212 14.83 -8.99 7.68
N ASP A 213 16.09 -8.93 7.23
CA ASP A 213 16.59 -9.80 6.17
C ASP A 213 16.89 -11.23 6.65
N LYS A 214 16.96 -11.44 7.96
CA LYS A 214 17.24 -12.73 8.59
C LYS A 214 16.02 -13.41 9.20
N ILE A 215 14.85 -12.75 9.16
CA ILE A 215 13.61 -13.33 9.68
C ILE A 215 13.24 -14.58 8.86
N LYS A 216 12.91 -15.66 9.59
CA LYS A 216 12.51 -16.93 8.98
C LYS A 216 11.01 -16.95 8.71
N PRO A 217 10.56 -17.65 7.68
CA PRO A 217 9.12 -17.75 7.34
C PRO A 217 8.25 -18.36 8.45
N SER A 218 8.85 -19.12 9.39
CA SER A 218 8.17 -19.66 10.57
C SER A 218 7.98 -18.67 11.71
N GLU A 219 8.60 -17.49 11.64
CA GLU A 219 8.50 -16.45 12.66
C GLU A 219 7.30 -15.56 12.36
N SER A 220 6.45 -15.35 13.36
CA SER A 220 5.29 -14.44 13.26
C SER A 220 5.36 -13.29 14.25
N ASN A 221 6.42 -13.21 15.05
CA ASN A 221 6.59 -12.17 16.05
C ASN A 221 6.66 -10.78 15.42
N VAL A 222 6.09 -9.81 16.11
CA VAL A 222 6.08 -8.40 15.69
C VAL A 222 6.40 -7.50 16.88
N THR A 223 7.06 -6.38 16.60
CA THR A 223 7.31 -5.32 17.56
C THR A 223 6.56 -4.07 17.14
N ILE A 224 5.60 -3.62 17.94
CA ILE A 224 4.87 -2.36 17.72
C ILE A 224 5.67 -1.23 18.33
N LEU A 225 5.96 -0.20 17.52
CA LEU A 225 6.83 0.93 17.88
C LEU A 225 6.05 2.22 18.12
N GLY A 226 4.85 2.35 17.56
CA GLY A 226 4.08 3.56 17.70
C GLY A 226 2.71 3.49 17.02
N ARG A 227 1.90 4.49 17.31
CA ARG A 227 0.57 4.65 16.75
C ARG A 227 0.33 6.11 16.43
N PHE A 228 -0.28 6.35 15.30
CA PHE A 228 -0.72 7.67 14.85
C PHE A 228 -2.25 7.66 14.87
N ASP A 229 -2.82 8.16 15.96
CA ASP A 229 -4.27 8.13 16.18
C ASP A 229 -4.98 9.21 15.36
N TYR A 230 -6.13 8.86 14.81
CA TYR A 230 -7.03 9.74 14.06
C TYR A 230 -8.48 9.45 14.45
N SER A 231 -9.43 10.18 13.91
CA SER A 231 -10.85 9.98 14.21
C SER A 231 -11.72 10.10 12.97
N GLN A 232 -12.95 9.59 13.07
CA GLN A 232 -13.95 9.67 12.01
C GLN A 232 -13.44 9.09 10.67
N CYS A 233 -12.93 7.86 10.72
CA CYS A 233 -12.43 7.13 9.56
C CYS A 233 -13.00 5.70 9.60
N ASP A 234 -14.34 5.60 9.72
CA ASP A 234 -15.05 4.34 9.88
C ASP A 234 -15.29 3.62 8.55
N ILE A 235 -15.08 4.31 7.44
CA ILE A 235 -15.16 3.76 6.09
C ILE A 235 -13.80 3.31 5.62
N TRP A 236 -13.76 2.24 4.85
CA TRP A 236 -12.53 1.70 4.27
C TRP A 236 -12.21 2.32 2.90
N TYR A 237 -11.00 2.01 2.35
CA TYR A 237 -10.39 2.71 1.22
C TYR A 237 -10.08 4.18 1.51
N MET A 238 -9.57 4.43 2.71
CA MET A 238 -8.98 5.72 3.04
C MET A 238 -7.48 5.51 3.22
N ARG A 239 -6.72 5.96 2.25
CA ARG A 239 -5.30 5.68 2.17
C ARG A 239 -4.49 6.83 2.72
N PHE A 240 -3.49 6.49 3.54
CA PHE A 240 -2.48 7.46 3.93
C PHE A 240 -1.35 7.50 2.88
N SER A 241 -0.64 8.60 2.83
CA SER A 241 0.55 8.79 2.01
C SER A 241 1.68 9.38 2.84
N MET A 242 2.90 9.14 2.39
CA MET A 242 4.08 9.81 2.91
C MET A 242 4.70 10.69 1.82
N ASP A 243 5.45 11.70 2.23
CA ASP A 243 6.28 12.47 1.33
C ASP A 243 7.49 11.66 0.84
N PHE A 244 8.17 12.18 -0.19
CA PHE A 244 9.31 11.49 -0.80
C PHE A 244 10.45 11.19 0.19
N TRP A 245 10.64 12.06 1.18
CA TRP A 245 11.71 11.95 2.16
C TRP A 245 11.32 11.13 3.40
N GLN A 246 10.08 10.61 3.43
CA GLN A 246 9.52 9.89 4.57
C GLN A 246 9.54 10.70 5.90
N LYS A 247 9.43 12.01 5.78
CA LYS A 247 9.40 12.96 6.93
C LYS A 247 7.99 13.37 7.33
N MET A 248 7.03 13.21 6.43
CA MET A 248 5.64 13.58 6.68
C MET A 248 4.70 12.44 6.29
N LEU A 249 3.67 12.26 7.11
CA LEU A 249 2.59 11.29 6.91
C LEU A 249 1.27 12.05 6.84
N ALA A 250 0.43 11.78 5.84
CA ALA A 250 -0.88 12.41 5.71
C ALA A 250 -1.99 11.38 5.55
N LEU A 251 -3.11 11.61 6.25
CA LEU A 251 -4.33 10.80 6.15
C LEU A 251 -5.55 11.73 6.16
N GLY A 252 -6.46 11.53 5.21
CA GLY A 252 -7.77 12.15 5.23
C GLY A 252 -8.78 11.33 6.04
N ASN A 253 -9.88 11.97 6.46
CA ASN A 253 -10.99 11.29 7.10
C ASN A 253 -12.31 11.47 6.34
N GLN A 254 -13.39 10.86 6.83
CA GLN A 254 -14.69 10.85 6.17
C GLN A 254 -15.45 12.18 6.22
N VAL A 255 -14.97 13.14 6.98
CA VAL A 255 -15.61 14.48 7.14
C VAL A 255 -14.72 15.61 6.61
N GLY A 256 -13.78 15.32 5.72
CA GLY A 256 -12.96 16.33 5.06
C GLY A 256 -11.82 16.90 5.91
N LYS A 257 -11.43 16.22 6.99
CA LYS A 257 -10.31 16.60 7.84
C LYS A 257 -9.05 15.84 7.43
N LEU A 258 -7.93 16.55 7.31
CA LEU A 258 -6.61 15.98 7.09
C LEU A 258 -5.80 15.95 8.37
N TYR A 259 -5.18 14.82 8.64
CA TYR A 259 -4.16 14.64 9.66
C TYR A 259 -2.80 14.62 8.99
N VAL A 260 -1.87 15.41 9.48
CA VAL A 260 -0.48 15.43 9.00
C VAL A 260 0.44 15.28 10.20
N TRP A 261 1.23 14.21 10.20
CA TRP A 261 2.23 13.95 11.24
C TRP A 261 3.61 14.28 10.73
N ASP A 262 4.40 14.89 11.60
CA ASP A 262 5.83 15.08 11.41
C ASP A 262 6.56 13.82 11.90
N LEU A 263 7.18 13.08 10.99
CA LEU A 263 7.93 11.86 11.26
C LEU A 263 9.42 12.13 11.54
N GLU A 264 9.86 13.38 11.47
CA GLU A 264 11.26 13.76 11.75
C GLU A 264 11.53 13.82 13.26
N VAL A 265 11.23 12.70 13.92
CA VAL A 265 11.35 12.51 15.37
C VAL A 265 12.08 11.20 15.67
N GLU A 266 12.86 11.17 16.75
CA GLU A 266 13.55 9.94 17.19
C GLU A 266 12.58 8.84 17.65
N ASP A 267 11.46 9.25 18.21
CA ASP A 267 10.45 8.35 18.77
C ASP A 267 9.10 8.60 18.05
N PRO A 268 8.58 7.63 17.28
CA PRO A 268 7.31 7.75 16.58
C PRO A 268 6.12 8.15 17.46
N HIS A 269 6.15 7.82 18.75
CA HIS A 269 5.12 8.23 19.71
C HIS A 269 5.09 9.75 19.96
N LYS A 270 6.18 10.46 19.66
CA LYS A 270 6.31 11.91 19.83
C LYS A 270 5.98 12.70 18.58
N ALA A 271 5.61 12.05 17.49
CA ALA A 271 5.24 12.69 16.25
C ALA A 271 4.07 13.67 16.47
N LYS A 272 4.31 14.93 16.13
CA LYS A 272 3.28 15.97 16.25
C LYS A 272 2.28 15.83 15.11
N CYS A 273 0.99 15.81 15.45
CA CYS A 273 -0.10 15.83 14.49
C CYS A 273 -0.62 17.24 14.31
N THR A 274 -0.59 17.73 13.08
CA THR A 274 -1.29 18.95 12.64
C THR A 274 -2.55 18.55 11.91
N THR A 275 -3.67 19.18 12.22
CA THR A 275 -4.93 18.93 11.52
C THR A 275 -5.27 20.10 10.61
N LEU A 276 -5.54 19.78 9.34
CA LEU A 276 -5.94 20.75 8.34
C LEU A 276 -7.44 20.58 8.06
N THR A 277 -8.17 21.69 8.13
CA THR A 277 -9.62 21.70 7.91
C THR A 277 -10.01 22.94 7.12
N HIS A 278 -11.06 22.82 6.32
CA HIS A 278 -11.67 23.95 5.64
C HIS A 278 -13.17 23.77 5.63
N HIS A 279 -13.94 24.83 5.87
CA HIS A 279 -15.41 24.80 6.03
C HIS A 279 -16.16 24.25 4.80
N LYS A 280 -15.55 24.32 3.61
CA LYS A 280 -16.12 23.77 2.37
C LYS A 280 -15.65 22.33 2.08
N CYS A 281 -14.64 21.80 2.80
CA CYS A 281 -14.16 20.44 2.65
C CYS A 281 -14.90 19.57 3.67
N GLY A 282 -16.05 19.05 3.30
CA GLY A 282 -16.90 18.23 4.18
C GLY A 282 -17.07 16.79 3.70
N ALA A 283 -16.54 16.45 2.54
CA ALA A 283 -16.62 15.10 1.97
C ALA A 283 -15.43 14.22 2.39
N ALA A 284 -15.62 12.90 2.31
CA ALA A 284 -14.57 11.95 2.64
C ALA A 284 -13.34 12.11 1.73
N ILE A 285 -12.17 12.27 2.34
CA ILE A 285 -10.88 12.34 1.64
C ILE A 285 -10.34 10.92 1.47
N ARG A 286 -10.34 10.41 0.25
CA ARG A 286 -9.96 9.03 -0.05
C ARG A 286 -8.47 8.81 -0.16
N GLN A 287 -7.77 9.79 -0.71
CA GLN A 287 -6.33 9.68 -0.94
C GLN A 287 -5.67 11.04 -0.89
N THR A 288 -4.41 11.04 -0.48
CA THR A 288 -3.55 12.21 -0.45
C THR A 288 -2.27 11.95 -1.24
N SER A 289 -1.59 13.00 -1.65
CA SER A 289 -0.29 12.91 -2.32
C SER A 289 0.51 14.17 -2.06
N PHE A 290 1.76 14.00 -1.67
CA PHE A 290 2.71 15.11 -1.54
C PHE A 290 3.42 15.40 -2.85
N SER A 291 3.78 16.66 -3.09
CA SER A 291 4.77 17.02 -4.10
C SER A 291 6.16 16.48 -3.70
N ARG A 292 7.04 16.35 -4.69
CA ARG A 292 8.38 15.79 -4.45
C ARG A 292 9.22 16.60 -3.44
N ASP A 293 9.02 17.90 -3.41
CA ASP A 293 9.67 18.82 -2.47
C ASP A 293 8.92 18.97 -1.14
N SER A 294 7.83 18.21 -0.96
CA SER A 294 6.98 18.23 0.23
C SER A 294 6.33 19.59 0.54
N SER A 295 6.32 20.51 -0.44
CA SER A 295 5.75 21.85 -0.28
C SER A 295 4.24 21.89 -0.50
N ILE A 296 3.69 20.92 -1.24
CA ILE A 296 2.28 20.85 -1.62
C ILE A 296 1.72 19.49 -1.19
N LEU A 297 0.55 19.51 -0.58
CA LEU A 297 -0.26 18.33 -0.29
C LEU A 297 -1.58 18.42 -1.05
N ILE A 298 -1.86 17.44 -1.88
CA ILE A 298 -3.13 17.30 -2.61
C ILE A 298 -3.99 16.25 -1.92
N ALA A 299 -5.27 16.54 -1.79
CA ALA A 299 -6.28 15.61 -1.29
C ALA A 299 -7.43 15.48 -2.28
N VAL A 300 -7.93 14.26 -2.48
CA VAL A 300 -9.06 13.96 -3.36
C VAL A 300 -10.24 13.42 -2.56
N CYS A 301 -11.43 13.95 -2.84
CA CYS A 301 -12.63 13.71 -2.06
C CYS A 301 -13.72 12.99 -2.85
N ASP A 302 -14.69 12.38 -2.15
CA ASP A 302 -15.82 11.65 -2.73
C ASP A 302 -16.79 12.55 -3.51
N ASP A 303 -16.85 13.84 -3.22
CA ASP A 303 -17.64 14.83 -3.96
C ASP A 303 -16.98 15.31 -5.26
N ALA A 304 -15.93 14.62 -5.70
CA ALA A 304 -15.12 14.96 -6.87
C ALA A 304 -14.33 16.27 -6.72
N SER A 305 -14.19 16.82 -5.52
CA SER A 305 -13.33 17.97 -5.26
C SER A 305 -11.86 17.55 -5.07
N ILE A 306 -10.96 18.47 -5.44
CA ILE A 306 -9.53 18.37 -5.19
C ILE A 306 -9.14 19.54 -4.31
N TRP A 307 -8.44 19.25 -3.24
CA TRP A 307 -7.96 20.24 -2.28
C TRP A 307 -6.45 20.31 -2.33
N ARG A 308 -5.92 21.53 -2.36
CA ARG A 308 -4.49 21.83 -2.31
C ARG A 308 -4.17 22.55 -1.01
N TRP A 309 -3.15 22.08 -0.33
CA TRP A 309 -2.61 22.66 0.87
C TRP A 309 -1.13 22.98 0.64
N ASP A 310 -0.73 24.20 0.88
CA ASP A 310 0.66 24.63 0.72
C ASP A 310 1.30 24.77 2.09
N ARG A 311 2.54 24.27 2.22
CA ARG A 311 3.34 24.44 3.43
C ARG A 311 3.78 25.90 3.51
N LEU A 312 3.39 26.61 4.55
CA LEU A 312 3.91 27.94 4.83
C LEU A 312 5.39 27.82 5.23
N ARG A 313 6.19 28.68 4.67
CA ARG A 313 7.64 28.78 4.97
C ARG A 313 7.86 29.52 6.26
#